data_e15559447497a9a8ad3936034de6e103
#
_entry.id   e15559447497a9a8ad3936034de6e103
#
_cell.length_a   1.000
_cell.length_b   1.000
_cell.length_c   1.000
_cell.angle_alpha   90.00
_cell.angle_beta   90.00
_cell.angle_gamma   90.00
#
_symmetry.space_group_name_H-M   'P 1'
#
loop_
_entity.id
_entity.type
_entity.pdbx_description
1 polymer ?
#
loop_
_entity_poly.entity_id
_entity_poly.type
_entity_poly.pdbx_seq_one_letter_code
_entity_poly.pdbx_strand_id
1 'polypeptide(L)'
;IYSTEFRVETADKKEGKKFRQTWHDNMSKEDKPVITNFRGSEYTEVSYVPDLSLFHMEGLDDDIVALMEKRVVDMAGVSDSSLKVYLNGEKVDVKNFEAYTKMYQMESSNANTKENKLVYCKAGERWEVAVGVSDGHLQQVSFVNSICTSKGGKHVDYIAQKLVDYLSPIVKKKTKKDVKPMMIKQYLYIFVNCKIENPAFDSQTKE
;
A
#
# COMPACT_ATOMS: atom_id res chain seq x y z
N ILE A 1 -4.99 18.15 12.97
CA ILE A 1 -4.50 18.33 14.34
C ILE A 1 -3.02 18.53 14.31
N TYR A 2 -2.14 17.83 13.92
CA TYR A 2 -0.67 18.01 13.97
C TYR A 2 -0.13 18.88 12.82
N SER A 3 -0.74 20.05 12.59
CA SER A 3 -0.35 20.94 11.51
C SER A 3 -0.50 22.41 11.88
N THR A 4 0.43 23.23 11.47
CA THR A 4 0.37 24.70 11.64
C THR A 4 -0.70 25.28 10.72
N GLU A 5 -0.93 24.67 9.55
CA GLU A 5 -2.01 25.00 8.62
C GLU A 5 -2.63 23.71 8.06
N PHE A 6 -3.95 23.64 8.01
CA PHE A 6 -4.69 22.59 7.35
C PHE A 6 -5.80 23.22 6.50
N ARG A 7 -5.88 22.85 5.23
CA ARG A 7 -6.85 23.41 4.29
C ARG A 7 -7.57 22.30 3.52
N VAL A 8 -8.87 22.46 3.39
CA VAL A 8 -9.71 21.65 2.51
C VAL A 8 -10.33 22.55 1.45
N GLU A 9 -10.22 22.15 0.21
CA GLU A 9 -10.94 22.74 -0.91
C GLU A 9 -11.67 21.63 -1.68
N THR A 10 -12.94 21.83 -1.97
CA THR A 10 -13.72 20.89 -2.77
C THR A 10 -14.58 21.64 -3.77
N ALA A 11 -14.69 21.10 -4.96
CA ALA A 11 -15.48 21.67 -6.05
C ALA A 11 -16.51 20.64 -6.52
N ASP A 12 -17.75 21.07 -6.59
CA ASP A 12 -18.88 20.29 -7.09
C ASP A 12 -19.36 20.90 -8.42
N LYS A 13 -19.28 20.12 -9.49
CA LYS A 13 -19.69 20.52 -10.82
C LYS A 13 -21.21 20.66 -10.92
N LYS A 14 -21.97 19.81 -10.24
CA LYS A 14 -23.43 19.78 -10.29
C LYS A 14 -24.01 21.04 -9.60
N GLU A 15 -23.47 21.39 -8.44
CA GLU A 15 -23.87 22.58 -7.71
C GLU A 15 -23.24 23.87 -8.28
N GLY A 16 -22.22 23.74 -9.13
CA GLY A 16 -21.49 24.89 -9.69
C GLY A 16 -20.79 25.72 -8.62
N LYS A 17 -20.38 25.10 -7.54
CA LYS A 17 -19.81 25.75 -6.35
C LYS A 17 -18.46 25.12 -5.97
N LYS A 18 -17.65 25.97 -5.36
CA LYS A 18 -16.40 25.58 -4.72
C LYS A 18 -16.40 26.08 -3.28
N PHE A 19 -16.09 25.19 -2.36
CA PHE A 19 -15.91 25.44 -0.95
C PHE A 19 -14.41 25.41 -0.60
N ARG A 20 -13.96 26.31 0.27
CA ARG A 20 -12.63 26.28 0.86
C ARG A 20 -12.71 26.74 2.32
N GLN A 21 -12.00 26.04 3.17
CA GLN A 21 -11.79 26.42 4.56
C GLN A 21 -10.38 26.07 5.00
N THR A 22 -9.81 26.93 5.86
CA THR A 22 -8.46 26.75 6.42
C THR A 22 -8.56 26.76 7.94
N TRP A 23 -7.77 25.92 8.56
CA TRP A 23 -7.57 25.85 10.02
C TRP A 23 -6.11 26.08 10.31
N HIS A 24 -5.84 26.70 11.45
CA HIS A 24 -4.50 27.06 11.90
C HIS A 24 -4.22 26.54 13.31
N ASP A 25 -2.95 26.52 13.69
CA ASP A 25 -2.47 26.23 15.04
C ASP A 25 -3.07 24.92 15.59
N ASN A 26 -2.86 23.83 14.90
CA ASN A 26 -3.36 22.50 15.26
C ASN A 26 -4.90 22.44 15.38
N MET A 27 -5.61 23.18 14.52
CA MET A 27 -7.05 23.33 14.43
C MET A 27 -7.66 24.12 15.63
N SER A 28 -6.87 24.87 16.39
CA SER A 28 -7.36 25.72 17.46
C SER A 28 -8.00 27.01 16.95
N LYS A 29 -7.67 27.41 15.72
CA LYS A 29 -8.25 28.56 15.01
C LYS A 29 -8.76 28.13 13.65
N GLU A 30 -9.84 28.76 13.20
CA GLU A 30 -10.42 28.49 11.88
C GLU A 30 -10.78 29.77 11.15
N ASP A 31 -10.57 29.77 9.86
CA ASP A 31 -11.08 30.81 8.96
C ASP A 31 -12.56 30.57 8.65
N LYS A 32 -13.26 31.62 8.29
CA LYS A 32 -14.63 31.47 7.76
C LYS A 32 -14.60 30.71 6.45
N PRO A 33 -15.52 29.76 6.23
CA PRO A 33 -15.61 29.07 4.96
C PRO A 33 -15.91 30.02 3.81
N VAL A 34 -15.25 29.81 2.68
CA VAL A 34 -15.43 30.60 1.47
C VAL A 34 -16.12 29.74 0.43
N ILE A 35 -17.28 30.18 -0.04
CA ILE A 35 -18.03 29.52 -1.11
C ILE A 35 -18.09 30.46 -2.30
N THR A 36 -17.61 29.96 -3.46
CA THR A 36 -17.58 30.73 -4.71
C THR A 36 -18.24 29.95 -5.85
N ASN A 37 -18.65 30.64 -6.91
CA ASN A 37 -19.10 29.99 -8.13
C ASN A 37 -17.90 29.29 -8.81
N PHE A 38 -18.13 28.11 -9.34
CA PHE A 38 -17.12 27.28 -9.98
C PHE A 38 -17.63 26.69 -11.31
N ARG A 39 -16.77 26.69 -12.32
CA ARG A 39 -17.04 26.10 -13.63
C ARG A 39 -15.82 25.26 -14.02
N GLY A 40 -15.79 24.01 -13.64
CA GLY A 40 -14.68 23.11 -13.92
C GLY A 40 -15.02 21.65 -13.57
N SER A 41 -14.01 20.81 -13.54
CA SER A 41 -14.15 19.41 -13.09
C SER A 41 -14.21 19.32 -11.57
N GLU A 42 -14.95 18.36 -11.08
CA GLU A 42 -15.03 18.06 -9.64
C GLU A 42 -13.65 17.65 -9.10
N TYR A 43 -13.33 18.10 -7.91
CA TYR A 43 -12.14 17.66 -7.18
C TYR A 43 -12.27 17.90 -5.69
N THR A 44 -11.41 17.22 -4.93
CA THR A 44 -11.14 17.52 -3.53
C THR A 44 -9.64 17.65 -3.35
N GLU A 45 -9.22 18.75 -2.75
CA GLU A 45 -7.83 19.02 -2.39
C GLU A 45 -7.71 19.12 -0.88
N VAL A 46 -6.72 18.42 -0.33
CA VAL A 46 -6.35 18.52 1.07
C VAL A 46 -4.89 18.95 1.13
N SER A 47 -4.61 20.05 1.81
CA SER A 47 -3.27 20.57 2.01
C SER A 47 -3.01 20.72 3.50
N TYR A 48 -1.79 20.42 3.94
CA TYR A 48 -1.39 20.67 5.31
C TYR A 48 0.11 20.94 5.43
N VAL A 49 0.45 21.73 6.42
CA VAL A 49 1.84 21.99 6.83
C VAL A 49 2.03 21.31 8.20
N PRO A 50 2.78 20.21 8.29
CA PRO A 50 2.96 19.51 9.56
C PRO A 50 3.64 20.40 10.59
N ASP A 51 3.18 20.32 11.84
CA ASP A 51 3.85 20.96 12.96
C ASP A 51 4.97 20.06 13.47
N LEU A 52 6.13 20.18 12.84
CA LEU A 52 7.29 19.34 13.13
C LEU A 52 7.83 19.51 14.55
N SER A 53 7.57 20.66 15.18
CA SER A 53 8.00 20.93 16.55
C SER A 53 7.38 19.94 17.56
N LEU A 54 6.15 19.49 17.30
CA LEU A 54 5.47 18.50 18.13
C LEU A 54 6.13 17.12 18.11
N PHE A 55 6.93 16.85 17.07
CA PHE A 55 7.66 15.61 16.88
C PHE A 55 9.16 15.76 17.15
N HIS A 56 9.60 16.93 17.68
CA HIS A 56 11.00 17.26 17.87
C HIS A 56 11.84 17.13 16.58
N MET A 57 11.27 17.54 15.46
CA MET A 57 11.87 17.46 14.13
C MET A 57 12.13 18.87 13.60
N GLU A 58 13.24 19.05 12.90
CA GLU A 58 13.58 20.30 12.19
C GLU A 58 13.13 20.31 10.73
N GLY A 59 12.91 19.12 10.15
CA GLY A 59 12.49 18.90 8.78
C GLY A 59 12.00 17.47 8.57
N LEU A 60 11.49 17.19 7.39
CA LEU A 60 11.23 15.80 6.95
C LEU A 60 12.57 15.22 6.49
N ASP A 61 12.98 14.11 7.08
CA ASP A 61 14.15 13.38 6.62
C ASP A 61 13.85 12.53 5.38
N ASP A 62 14.91 12.03 4.75
CA ASP A 62 14.79 11.26 3.49
C ASP A 62 13.97 9.98 3.67
N ASP A 63 14.01 9.33 4.83
CA ASP A 63 13.27 8.09 5.11
C ASP A 63 11.77 8.36 5.19
N ILE A 64 11.36 9.47 5.81
CA ILE A 64 9.96 9.89 5.88
C ILE A 64 9.44 10.24 4.48
N VAL A 65 10.23 10.99 3.71
CA VAL A 65 9.88 11.34 2.33
C VAL A 65 9.74 10.08 1.48
N ALA A 66 10.70 9.16 1.54
CA ALA A 66 10.66 7.89 0.84
C ALA A 66 9.43 7.03 1.24
N LEU A 67 9.05 7.04 2.52
CA LEU A 67 7.84 6.37 2.99
C LEU A 67 6.57 6.99 2.39
N MET A 68 6.48 8.33 2.30
CA MET A 68 5.37 9.03 1.68
C MET A 68 5.28 8.71 0.19
N GLU A 69 6.39 8.75 -0.53
CA GLU A 69 6.47 8.39 -1.95
C GLU A 69 6.07 6.92 -2.18
N LYS A 70 6.58 6.01 -1.34
CA LYS A 70 6.18 4.60 -1.38
C LYS A 70 4.67 4.43 -1.24
N ARG A 71 4.01 5.17 -0.36
CA ARG A 71 2.53 5.10 -0.20
C ARG A 71 1.79 5.52 -1.47
N VAL A 72 2.30 6.49 -2.21
CA VAL A 72 1.71 6.90 -3.49
C VAL A 72 1.89 5.79 -4.54
N VAL A 73 3.06 5.15 -4.58
CA VAL A 73 3.33 4.00 -5.47
C VAL A 73 2.48 2.79 -5.07
N ASP A 74 2.32 2.52 -3.78
CA ASP A 74 1.43 1.48 -3.26
C ASP A 74 -0.01 1.69 -3.79
N MET A 75 -0.52 2.93 -3.71
CA MET A 75 -1.85 3.27 -4.22
C MET A 75 -2.00 3.00 -5.72
N ALA A 76 -0.99 3.28 -6.52
CA ALA A 76 -1.00 2.95 -7.95
C ALA A 76 -1.06 1.43 -8.18
N GLY A 77 -0.32 0.65 -7.39
CA GLY A 77 -0.25 -0.80 -7.52
C GLY A 77 -1.52 -1.55 -7.08
N VAL A 78 -2.23 -1.05 -6.07
CA VAL A 78 -3.39 -1.76 -5.48
C VAL A 78 -4.74 -1.24 -5.95
N SER A 79 -4.76 -0.14 -6.69
CA SER A 79 -5.99 0.46 -7.22
C SER A 79 -6.38 -0.14 -8.58
N ASP A 80 -7.62 0.11 -8.98
CA ASP A 80 -8.07 -0.25 -10.32
C ASP A 80 -7.27 0.50 -11.39
N SER A 81 -6.98 -0.15 -12.51
CA SER A 81 -6.17 0.40 -13.60
C SER A 81 -6.78 1.64 -14.28
N SER A 82 -8.07 1.92 -14.06
CA SER A 82 -8.71 3.16 -14.50
C SER A 82 -8.29 4.37 -13.69
N LEU A 83 -7.85 4.18 -12.44
CA LEU A 83 -7.34 5.25 -11.59
C LEU A 83 -5.92 5.66 -12.03
N LYS A 84 -5.73 6.95 -12.20
CA LYS A 84 -4.41 7.53 -12.50
C LYS A 84 -3.86 8.16 -11.23
N VAL A 85 -2.69 7.72 -10.82
CA VAL A 85 -1.98 8.24 -9.64
C VAL A 85 -0.82 9.11 -10.11
N TYR A 86 -0.62 10.24 -9.44
CA TYR A 86 0.46 11.18 -9.71
C TYR A 86 1.24 11.46 -8.43
N LEU A 87 2.54 11.57 -8.55
CA LEU A 87 3.46 11.99 -7.49
C LEU A 87 4.21 13.23 -7.98
N ASN A 88 4.12 14.33 -7.25
CA ASN A 88 4.76 15.60 -7.62
C ASN A 88 4.46 16.07 -9.06
N GLY A 89 3.23 15.80 -9.56
CA GLY A 89 2.81 16.16 -10.90
C GLY A 89 3.17 15.15 -11.99
N GLU A 90 4.01 14.16 -11.71
CA GLU A 90 4.38 13.09 -12.63
C GLU A 90 3.51 11.86 -12.42
N LYS A 91 3.08 11.24 -13.53
CA LYS A 91 2.29 10.03 -13.47
C LYS A 91 3.12 8.85 -12.99
N VAL A 92 2.65 8.15 -11.96
CA VAL A 92 3.27 6.90 -11.50
C VAL A 92 3.02 5.79 -12.53
N ASP A 93 4.09 5.21 -13.09
CA ASP A 93 4.01 4.15 -14.12
C ASP A 93 3.92 2.75 -13.51
N VAL A 94 2.97 2.55 -12.60
CA VAL A 94 2.60 1.24 -12.05
C VAL A 94 1.14 0.99 -12.41
N LYS A 95 0.89 0.06 -13.32
CA LYS A 95 -0.42 -0.12 -13.95
C LYS A 95 -1.38 -1.00 -13.15
N ASN A 96 -0.86 -1.91 -12.35
CA ASN A 96 -1.62 -2.90 -11.60
C ASN A 96 -0.75 -3.60 -10.56
N PHE A 97 -1.35 -4.48 -9.76
CA PHE A 97 -0.64 -5.20 -8.71
C PHE A 97 0.45 -6.13 -9.23
N GLU A 98 0.27 -6.76 -10.40
CA GLU A 98 1.33 -7.57 -11.02
C GLU A 98 2.58 -6.73 -11.35
N ALA A 99 2.39 -5.54 -11.94
CA ALA A 99 3.50 -4.62 -12.23
C ALA A 99 4.17 -4.14 -10.94
N TYR A 100 3.39 -3.86 -9.90
CA TYR A 100 3.89 -3.49 -8.58
C TYR A 100 4.77 -4.58 -7.96
N THR A 101 4.35 -5.84 -7.98
CA THR A 101 5.15 -6.94 -7.42
C THR A 101 6.47 -7.14 -8.16
N LYS A 102 6.51 -6.86 -9.48
CA LYS A 102 7.74 -6.97 -10.29
C LYS A 102 8.82 -5.95 -9.88
N MET A 103 8.45 -4.83 -9.27
CA MET A 103 9.44 -3.86 -8.76
C MET A 103 10.36 -4.49 -7.71
N TYR A 104 9.81 -5.35 -6.86
CA TYR A 104 10.58 -6.08 -5.84
C TYR A 104 11.50 -7.18 -6.42
N GLN A 105 11.28 -7.62 -7.66
CA GLN A 105 12.21 -8.53 -8.34
C GLN A 105 13.47 -7.81 -8.81
N MET A 106 13.34 -6.57 -9.27
CA MET A 106 14.47 -5.80 -9.82
C MET A 106 15.50 -5.45 -8.74
N GLU A 107 15.05 -5.23 -7.51
CA GLU A 107 15.92 -4.94 -6.35
C GLU A 107 16.69 -6.18 -5.86
N SER A 108 16.12 -7.38 -6.02
CA SER A 108 16.71 -8.64 -5.57
C SER A 108 17.78 -9.20 -6.50
N SER A 109 18.02 -8.59 -7.63
CA SER A 109 19.00 -9.06 -8.65
C SER A 109 20.45 -8.72 -8.30
N ASN A 110 20.90 -9.10 -7.11
CA ASN A 110 22.33 -9.29 -6.88
C ASN A 110 22.84 -10.47 -7.73
N ALA A 111 23.88 -10.26 -8.49
CA ALA A 111 24.38 -10.95 -9.66
C ALA A 111 24.64 -12.47 -9.55
N ASN A 112 24.18 -13.17 -8.51
CA ASN A 112 24.43 -14.61 -8.28
C ASN A 112 23.20 -15.45 -7.91
N THR A 113 22.00 -14.87 -7.86
CA THR A 113 20.77 -15.65 -7.63
C THR A 113 20.01 -15.80 -8.94
N LYS A 114 19.76 -17.05 -9.34
CA LYS A 114 18.80 -17.39 -10.41
C LYS A 114 17.56 -16.50 -10.22
N GLU A 115 17.10 -15.85 -11.30
CA GLU A 115 15.92 -15.01 -11.34
C GLU A 115 14.82 -15.54 -10.39
N ASN A 116 14.57 -14.83 -9.30
CA ASN A 116 13.45 -15.13 -8.41
C ASN A 116 12.15 -14.80 -9.17
N LYS A 117 11.66 -15.75 -9.96
CA LYS A 117 10.41 -15.60 -10.68
C LYS A 117 9.27 -15.51 -9.69
N LEU A 118 8.57 -14.37 -9.69
CA LEU A 118 7.27 -14.27 -9.04
C LEU A 118 6.22 -14.95 -9.91
N VAL A 119 5.39 -15.76 -9.27
CA VAL A 119 4.20 -16.33 -9.88
C VAL A 119 3.01 -15.50 -9.43
N TYR A 120 2.37 -14.83 -10.36
CA TYR A 120 1.19 -14.01 -10.10
C TYR A 120 -0.09 -14.76 -10.45
N CYS A 121 -1.12 -14.57 -9.64
CA CYS A 121 -2.46 -15.12 -9.85
C CYS A 121 -3.51 -14.12 -9.37
N LYS A 122 -4.52 -13.88 -10.22
CA LYS A 122 -5.74 -13.18 -9.82
C LYS A 122 -6.81 -14.21 -9.52
N ALA A 123 -7.22 -14.32 -8.25
CA ALA A 123 -8.23 -15.28 -7.79
C ALA A 123 -9.58 -14.56 -7.59
N GLY A 124 -10.38 -14.55 -8.66
CA GLY A 124 -11.62 -13.78 -8.72
C GLY A 124 -11.37 -12.27 -8.75
N GLU A 125 -12.38 -11.50 -8.31
CA GLU A 125 -12.30 -10.03 -8.33
C GLU A 125 -11.72 -9.42 -7.06
N ARG A 126 -11.58 -10.21 -6.01
CA ARG A 126 -11.22 -9.72 -4.67
C ARG A 126 -9.81 -10.07 -4.24
N TRP A 127 -9.11 -10.98 -4.93
CA TRP A 127 -7.80 -11.46 -4.50
C TRP A 127 -6.81 -11.45 -5.65
N GLU A 128 -5.71 -10.80 -5.43
CA GLU A 128 -4.51 -10.86 -6.26
C GLU A 128 -3.35 -11.30 -5.38
N VAL A 129 -2.64 -12.31 -5.84
CA VAL A 129 -1.54 -12.93 -5.08
C VAL A 129 -0.34 -13.09 -5.99
N ALA A 130 0.83 -12.72 -5.51
CA ALA A 130 2.08 -13.16 -6.14
C ALA A 130 2.95 -13.86 -5.10
N VAL A 131 3.69 -14.85 -5.56
CA VAL A 131 4.54 -15.67 -4.70
C VAL A 131 5.90 -15.84 -5.33
N GLY A 132 6.92 -15.60 -4.56
CA GLY A 132 8.33 -15.86 -4.88
C GLY A 132 9.02 -16.65 -3.79
N VAL A 133 10.33 -16.80 -3.96
CA VAL A 133 11.20 -17.43 -2.98
C VAL A 133 11.93 -16.34 -2.21
N SER A 134 11.93 -16.43 -0.88
CA SER A 134 12.68 -15.56 0.01
C SER A 134 14.05 -16.16 0.38
N ASP A 135 14.83 -15.38 1.09
CA ASP A 135 16.20 -15.70 1.51
C ASP A 135 16.30 -16.47 2.86
N GLY A 136 15.24 -17.18 3.25
CA GLY A 136 15.26 -18.05 4.45
C GLY A 136 14.40 -17.54 5.60
N HIS A 137 13.66 -16.44 5.41
CA HIS A 137 12.60 -16.01 6.32
C HIS A 137 11.36 -15.60 5.54
N LEU A 138 10.18 -15.78 6.12
CA LEU A 138 8.93 -15.38 5.49
C LEU A 138 8.93 -13.87 5.26
N GLN A 139 8.83 -13.47 4.00
CA GLN A 139 8.64 -12.08 3.60
C GLN A 139 7.23 -11.87 3.08
N GLN A 140 6.68 -10.70 3.29
CA GLN A 140 5.35 -10.37 2.79
C GLN A 140 5.20 -8.88 2.47
N VAL A 141 4.38 -8.59 1.47
CA VAL A 141 3.84 -7.26 1.18
C VAL A 141 2.35 -7.44 0.96
N SER A 142 1.54 -6.87 1.84
CA SER A 142 0.11 -7.14 1.79
C SER A 142 -0.76 -5.90 1.98
N PHE A 143 -1.93 -5.96 1.35
CA PHE A 143 -2.92 -4.90 1.37
C PHE A 143 -4.31 -5.48 1.57
N VAL A 144 -5.07 -4.82 2.42
CA VAL A 144 -6.50 -5.08 2.62
C VAL A 144 -7.27 -3.79 2.33
N ASN A 145 -8.17 -3.81 1.33
CA ASN A 145 -8.93 -2.64 0.90
C ASN A 145 -8.02 -1.42 0.63
N SER A 146 -6.92 -1.64 -0.08
CA SER A 146 -5.86 -0.67 -0.42
C SER A 146 -5.04 -0.14 0.78
N ILE A 147 -5.25 -0.67 1.98
CA ILE A 147 -4.47 -0.33 3.17
C ILE A 147 -3.32 -1.32 3.29
N CYS A 148 -2.09 -0.80 3.39
CA CYS A 148 -0.90 -1.63 3.63
C CYS A 148 -0.96 -2.25 5.04
N THR A 149 -0.80 -3.56 5.10
CA THR A 149 -0.75 -4.33 6.35
C THR A 149 0.68 -4.81 6.58
N SER A 150 1.52 -3.91 7.13
CA SER A 150 2.97 -4.13 7.24
C SER A 150 3.33 -5.32 8.13
N LYS A 151 2.53 -5.60 9.15
CA LYS A 151 2.69 -6.79 10.04
C LYS A 151 2.03 -8.06 9.49
N GLY A 152 1.41 -7.99 8.31
CA GLY A 152 0.68 -9.12 7.74
C GLY A 152 -0.71 -9.31 8.36
N GLY A 153 -1.07 -10.55 8.64
CA GLY A 153 -2.35 -10.90 9.26
C GLY A 153 -2.95 -12.18 8.67
N LYS A 154 -4.18 -12.50 9.08
CA LYS A 154 -4.87 -13.75 8.69
C LYS A 154 -4.98 -13.95 7.18
N HIS A 155 -5.07 -12.88 6.39
CA HIS A 155 -5.10 -12.96 4.92
C HIS A 155 -3.78 -13.49 4.35
N VAL A 156 -2.63 -13.09 4.91
CA VAL A 156 -1.31 -13.62 4.54
C VAL A 156 -1.14 -15.05 5.03
N ASP A 157 -1.51 -15.33 6.28
CA ASP A 157 -1.43 -16.67 6.87
C ASP A 157 -2.28 -17.67 6.10
N TYR A 158 -3.46 -17.27 5.65
CA TYR A 158 -4.33 -18.12 4.83
C TYR A 158 -3.63 -18.53 3.52
N ILE A 159 -3.01 -17.59 2.81
CA ILE A 159 -2.27 -17.88 1.57
C ILE A 159 -1.05 -18.76 1.88
N ALA A 160 -0.27 -18.40 2.92
CA ALA A 160 0.90 -19.19 3.33
C ALA A 160 0.53 -20.64 3.66
N GLN A 161 -0.57 -20.87 4.39
CA GLN A 161 -1.03 -22.21 4.72
C GLN A 161 -1.43 -23.01 3.49
N LYS A 162 -2.18 -22.41 2.56
CA LYS A 162 -2.56 -23.05 1.29
C LYS A 162 -1.35 -23.44 0.45
N LEU A 163 -0.33 -22.59 0.41
CA LEU A 163 0.92 -22.89 -0.28
C LEU A 163 1.68 -24.04 0.38
N VAL A 164 1.76 -24.03 1.71
CA VAL A 164 2.42 -25.10 2.47
C VAL A 164 1.72 -26.43 2.26
N ASP A 165 0.37 -26.48 2.33
CA ASP A 165 -0.42 -27.68 2.10
C ASP A 165 -0.19 -28.25 0.69
N TYR A 166 -0.11 -27.39 -0.31
CA TYR A 166 0.15 -27.78 -1.68
C TYR A 166 1.59 -28.22 -1.92
N LEU A 167 2.56 -27.52 -1.36
CA LEU A 167 4.00 -27.78 -1.59
C LEU A 167 4.54 -28.98 -0.78
N SER A 168 4.00 -29.24 0.41
CA SER A 168 4.49 -30.32 1.30
C SER A 168 4.59 -31.68 0.61
N PRO A 169 3.57 -32.19 -0.07
CA PRO A 169 3.66 -33.48 -0.75
C PRO A 169 4.65 -33.47 -1.92
N ILE A 170 4.79 -32.32 -2.60
CA ILE A 170 5.72 -32.17 -3.73
C ILE A 170 7.17 -32.22 -3.21
N VAL A 171 7.47 -31.50 -2.13
CA VAL A 171 8.77 -31.47 -1.51
C VAL A 171 9.13 -32.86 -0.97
N LYS A 172 8.20 -33.52 -0.27
CA LYS A 172 8.40 -34.90 0.22
C LYS A 172 8.72 -35.86 -0.92
N LYS A 173 7.98 -35.79 -2.04
CA LYS A 173 8.24 -36.63 -3.21
C LYS A 173 9.62 -36.42 -3.82
N LYS A 174 10.08 -35.15 -3.88
CA LYS A 174 11.38 -34.78 -4.45
C LYS A 174 12.56 -35.08 -3.53
N THR A 175 12.43 -34.77 -2.25
CA THR A 175 13.54 -34.86 -1.28
C THR A 175 13.61 -36.22 -0.59
N LYS A 176 12.56 -37.04 -0.67
CA LYS A 176 12.40 -38.28 0.07
C LYS A 176 12.36 -38.11 1.61
N LYS A 177 12.20 -36.87 2.07
CA LYS A 177 12.20 -36.50 3.52
C LYS A 177 10.89 -35.81 3.87
N ASP A 178 10.41 -36.05 5.09
CA ASP A 178 9.33 -35.28 5.67
C ASP A 178 9.88 -33.88 6.08
N VAL A 179 9.31 -32.85 5.48
CA VAL A 179 9.69 -31.46 5.73
C VAL A 179 8.59 -30.80 6.58
N LYS A 180 8.98 -30.20 7.69
CA LYS A 180 8.05 -29.49 8.56
C LYS A 180 7.45 -28.28 7.83
N PRO A 181 6.14 -27.98 8.01
CA PRO A 181 5.47 -26.83 7.40
C PRO A 181 6.24 -25.52 7.54
N MET A 182 6.81 -25.28 8.70
CA MET A 182 7.61 -24.08 8.99
C MET A 182 8.82 -23.95 8.07
N MET A 183 9.46 -25.04 7.69
CA MET A 183 10.62 -25.06 6.78
C MET A 183 10.25 -24.69 5.35
N ILE A 184 8.99 -24.88 4.96
CA ILE A 184 8.50 -24.41 3.67
C ILE A 184 8.12 -22.94 3.78
N LYS A 185 7.37 -22.59 4.85
CA LYS A 185 6.87 -21.23 5.09
C LYS A 185 8.01 -20.20 5.10
N GLN A 186 9.16 -20.51 5.69
CA GLN A 186 10.28 -19.57 5.79
C GLN A 186 10.88 -19.16 4.43
N TYR A 187 10.68 -19.93 3.37
CA TYR A 187 11.18 -19.61 2.04
C TYR A 187 10.14 -18.95 1.13
N LEU A 188 9.01 -18.54 1.68
CA LEU A 188 7.96 -17.85 0.91
C LEU A 188 8.16 -16.34 0.95
N TYR A 189 8.05 -15.70 -0.22
CA TYR A 189 7.84 -14.28 -0.37
C TYR A 189 6.43 -14.08 -0.93
N ILE A 190 5.53 -13.53 -0.14
CA ILE A 190 4.09 -13.49 -0.44
C ILE A 190 3.64 -12.05 -0.63
N PHE A 191 3.00 -11.77 -1.75
CA PHE A 191 2.32 -10.52 -2.03
C PHE A 191 0.82 -10.77 -2.07
N VAL A 192 0.06 -9.96 -1.35
CA VAL A 192 -1.41 -10.08 -1.31
C VAL A 192 -2.05 -8.71 -1.46
N ASN A 193 -2.95 -8.58 -2.43
CA ASN A 193 -3.90 -7.47 -2.51
C ASN A 193 -5.31 -8.06 -2.44
N CYS A 194 -6.03 -7.79 -1.37
CA CYS A 194 -7.36 -8.37 -1.20
C CYS A 194 -8.41 -7.34 -0.77
N LYS A 195 -9.65 -7.60 -1.20
CA LYS A 195 -10.84 -6.84 -0.78
C LYS A 195 -11.66 -7.70 0.16
N ILE A 196 -11.80 -7.24 1.41
CA ILE A 196 -12.52 -7.94 2.47
C ILE A 196 -13.69 -7.07 2.92
N GLU A 197 -14.86 -7.67 3.05
CA GLU A 197 -16.03 -7.02 3.63
C GLU A 197 -15.88 -6.94 5.15
N ASN A 198 -16.09 -5.75 5.71
CA ASN A 198 -16.00 -5.49 7.15
C ASN A 198 -14.69 -6.01 7.78
N PRO A 199 -13.51 -5.60 7.28
CA PRO A 199 -12.24 -6.05 7.85
C PRO A 199 -12.06 -5.53 9.27
N ALA A 200 -11.57 -6.39 10.15
CA ALA A 200 -11.09 -5.98 11.47
C ALA A 200 -9.57 -5.77 11.44
N PHE A 201 -9.11 -4.69 12.04
CA PHE A 201 -7.69 -4.37 12.19
C PHE A 201 -7.34 -4.28 13.67
N ASP A 202 -6.16 -4.72 14.04
CA ASP A 202 -5.71 -4.78 15.44
C ASP A 202 -5.32 -3.41 15.99
N SER A 203 -5.01 -2.44 15.11
CA SER A 203 -4.58 -1.10 15.51
C SER A 203 -5.20 0.00 14.65
N GLN A 204 -5.12 1.24 15.13
CA GLN A 204 -5.52 2.42 14.37
C GLN A 204 -4.66 2.64 13.13
N THR A 205 -3.40 2.22 13.15
CA THR A 205 -2.47 2.31 12.01
C THR A 205 -2.72 1.25 10.95
N LYS A 206 -3.63 0.29 11.22
CA LYS A 206 -4.02 -0.79 10.28
C LYS A 206 -2.86 -1.76 9.94
N GLU A 207 -1.97 -1.92 10.88
CA GLU A 207 -0.85 -2.87 10.78
C GLU A 207 -1.27 -4.31 11.09
#